data_adc922f2daf2a678bd0cab45b5fae2af
#
_entry.id   adc922f2daf2a678bd0cab45b5fae2af
#
_cell.length_a   1.000
_cell.length_b   1.000
_cell.length_c   1.000
_cell.angle_alpha   90.00
_cell.angle_beta   90.00
_cell.angle_gamma   90.00
#
_symmetry.space_group_name_H-M   'P 1'
#
loop_
_entity.id
_entity.type
_entity.pdbx_description
1 polymer ?
#
loop_
_entity_poly.entity_id
_entity_poly.type
_entity_poly.pdbx_seq_one_letter_code
_entity_poly.pdbx_strand_id
1 'polypeptide(L)'
;VHVSGLSKLTCRALTAARSLGDEVLAVTVTHPAPEDRRAAEALRRDWELWSPGVELVEVTSPTRALGRPVSGYVRELTATNPDAQVTVLIPETEPARLWQRILQNQRGAVVAHAVRRDTDAVICRLRFRITDEVK
;
A
#
# COMPACT_ATOMS: atom_id res chain seq x y z
N VAL A 1 -4.47 -0.66 -3.01
CA VAL A 1 -3.30 -1.41 -2.53
C VAL A 1 -2.36 -0.46 -1.80
N HIS A 2 -2.04 -0.77 -0.57
CA HIS A 2 -1.03 -0.01 0.19
C HIS A 2 0.38 -0.39 -0.28
N VAL A 3 1.17 0.61 -0.67
CA VAL A 3 2.52 0.41 -1.23
C VAL A 3 3.53 1.21 -0.40
N SER A 4 4.58 0.56 0.07
CA SER A 4 5.67 1.22 0.81
C SER A 4 6.96 1.33 -0.01
N GLY A 5 6.99 0.79 -1.20
CA GLY A 5 8.13 0.86 -2.12
C GLY A 5 7.93 -0.04 -3.31
N LEU A 6 8.83 0.06 -4.27
CA LEU A 6 8.82 -0.79 -5.46
C LEU A 6 9.64 -2.05 -5.20
N SER A 7 8.96 -3.20 -5.17
CA SER A 7 9.58 -4.48 -4.86
C SER A 7 8.80 -5.63 -5.50
N LYS A 8 9.33 -6.86 -5.40
CA LYS A 8 8.59 -8.06 -5.82
C LYS A 8 7.25 -8.18 -5.12
N LEU A 9 7.19 -7.80 -3.84
CA LEU A 9 5.96 -7.80 -3.07
C LEU A 9 4.92 -6.87 -3.71
N THR A 10 5.33 -5.67 -4.09
CA THR A 10 4.46 -4.71 -4.76
C THR A 10 3.92 -5.27 -6.08
N CYS A 11 4.79 -5.86 -6.90
CA CYS A 11 4.38 -6.47 -8.17
C CYS A 11 3.36 -7.57 -7.96
N ARG A 12 3.58 -8.46 -7.01
CA ARG A 12 2.66 -9.55 -6.71
C ARG A 12 1.35 -9.04 -6.12
N ALA A 13 1.41 -8.02 -5.28
CA ALA A 13 0.21 -7.40 -4.72
C ALA A 13 -0.67 -6.78 -5.80
N LEU A 14 -0.09 -6.09 -6.77
CA LEU A 14 -0.85 -5.50 -7.88
C LEU A 14 -1.46 -6.57 -8.77
N THR A 15 -0.73 -7.65 -9.03
CA THR A 15 -1.26 -8.79 -9.80
C THR A 15 -2.47 -9.41 -9.10
N ALA A 16 -2.39 -9.63 -7.80
CA ALA A 16 -3.50 -10.14 -7.01
C ALA A 16 -4.68 -9.17 -7.01
N ALA A 17 -4.42 -7.87 -6.85
CA ALA A 17 -5.45 -6.85 -6.82
C ALA A 17 -6.24 -6.80 -8.15
N ARG A 18 -5.55 -6.94 -9.27
CA ARG A 18 -6.20 -6.99 -10.60
C ARG A 18 -7.13 -8.18 -10.76
N SER A 19 -6.85 -9.26 -10.06
CA SER A 19 -7.73 -10.44 -10.05
C SER A 19 -8.97 -10.24 -9.19
N LEU A 20 -8.91 -9.33 -8.22
CA LEU A 20 -9.97 -9.12 -7.23
C LEU A 20 -10.90 -7.96 -7.58
N GLY A 21 -10.43 -6.97 -8.31
CA GLY A 21 -11.20 -5.77 -8.58
C GLY A 21 -11.03 -5.24 -10.00
N ASP A 22 -12.02 -4.45 -10.43
CA ASP A 22 -12.04 -3.84 -11.76
C ASP A 22 -11.15 -2.61 -11.83
N GLU A 23 -11.12 -1.83 -10.76
CA GLU A 23 -10.26 -0.67 -10.62
C GLU A 23 -9.27 -0.87 -9.48
N VAL A 24 -7.99 -0.64 -9.77
CA VAL A 24 -6.92 -0.79 -8.80
C VAL A 24 -6.16 0.53 -8.68
N LEU A 25 -6.00 0.97 -7.45
CA LEU A 25 -5.18 2.12 -7.09
C LEU A 25 -4.08 1.67 -6.14
N ALA A 26 -2.88 2.20 -6.35
CA ALA A 26 -1.78 2.03 -5.42
C ALA A 26 -1.69 3.27 -4.55
N VAL A 27 -1.61 3.11 -3.25
CA VAL A 27 -1.59 4.22 -2.29
C VAL A 27 -0.30 4.14 -1.46
N THR A 28 0.45 5.22 -1.46
CA THR A 28 1.63 5.38 -0.63
C THR A 28 1.51 6.61 0.26
N VAL A 29 2.11 6.56 1.44
CA VAL A 29 2.11 7.67 2.39
C VAL A 29 3.46 8.37 2.33
N THR A 30 3.44 9.68 2.13
CA THR A 30 4.63 10.53 2.08
C THR A 30 4.68 11.43 3.30
N HIS A 31 5.84 11.52 3.92
CA HIS A 31 6.12 12.39 5.05
C HIS A 31 6.93 13.61 4.61
N PRO A 32 6.90 14.72 5.39
CA PRO A 32 7.57 15.97 4.97
C PRO A 32 9.09 15.96 5.13
N ALA A 33 9.68 14.96 5.78
CA ALA A 33 11.13 14.90 5.97
C ALA A 33 11.86 14.82 4.62
N PRO A 34 13.04 15.46 4.46
CA PRO A 34 13.76 15.48 3.18
C PRO A 34 14.07 14.10 2.61
N GLU A 35 14.47 13.14 3.44
CA GLU A 35 14.73 11.77 3.01
C GLU A 35 13.47 11.07 2.51
N ASP A 36 12.32 11.34 3.13
CA ASP A 36 11.05 10.77 2.72
C ASP A 36 10.56 11.36 1.40
N ARG A 37 10.81 12.65 1.18
CA ARG A 37 10.52 13.29 -0.09
C ARG A 37 11.35 12.71 -1.23
N ARG A 38 12.64 12.47 -0.98
CA ARG A 38 13.52 11.83 -1.97
C ARG A 38 13.06 10.42 -2.30
N ALA A 39 12.69 9.66 -1.29
CA ALA A 39 12.16 8.31 -1.48
C ALA A 39 10.86 8.34 -2.29
N ALA A 40 9.97 9.29 -2.01
CA ALA A 40 8.72 9.45 -2.75
C ALA A 40 8.97 9.85 -4.21
N GLU A 41 9.90 10.75 -4.47
CA GLU A 41 10.28 11.14 -5.83
C GLU A 41 10.89 9.98 -6.60
N ALA A 42 11.75 9.19 -5.96
CA ALA A 42 12.34 8.00 -6.55
C ALA A 42 11.26 6.96 -6.88
N LEU A 43 10.33 6.72 -5.97
CA LEU A 43 9.22 5.80 -6.19
C LEU A 43 8.35 6.26 -7.37
N ARG A 44 8.03 7.54 -7.43
CA ARG A 44 7.23 8.10 -8.52
C ARG A 44 7.91 7.91 -9.87
N ARG A 45 9.20 8.20 -9.94
CA ARG A 45 10.00 8.04 -11.15
C ARG A 45 10.09 6.59 -11.59
N ASP A 46 10.37 5.69 -10.65
CA ASP A 46 10.46 4.25 -10.92
C ASP A 46 9.11 3.68 -11.33
N TRP A 47 8.03 4.19 -10.75
CA TRP A 47 6.67 3.81 -11.10
C TRP A 47 6.33 4.19 -12.54
N GLU A 48 6.69 5.40 -12.96
CA GLU A 48 6.48 5.86 -14.32
C GLU A 48 7.27 5.01 -15.32
N LEU A 49 8.52 4.69 -14.99
CA LEU A 49 9.35 3.84 -15.85
C LEU A 49 8.80 2.41 -15.94
N TRP A 50 8.29 1.89 -14.86
CA TRP A 50 7.69 0.56 -14.83
C TRP A 50 6.35 0.52 -15.58
N SER A 51 5.58 1.57 -15.48
CA SER A 51 4.29 1.72 -16.16
C SER A 51 3.34 0.54 -15.98
N PRO A 52 2.97 0.20 -14.74
CA PRO A 52 2.17 -1.01 -14.48
C PRO A 52 0.70 -0.88 -14.89
N GLY A 53 0.27 0.28 -15.36
CA GLY A 53 -1.13 0.54 -15.68
C GLY A 53 -2.02 0.78 -14.45
N VAL A 54 -1.41 1.03 -13.30
CA VAL A 54 -2.08 1.35 -12.03
C VAL A 54 -1.60 2.71 -11.58
N GLU A 55 -2.54 3.58 -11.22
CA GLU A 55 -2.21 4.91 -10.71
C GLU A 55 -1.60 4.81 -9.31
N LEU A 56 -0.51 5.55 -9.09
CA LEU A 56 0.09 5.71 -7.77
C LEU A 56 -0.45 6.99 -7.13
N VAL A 57 -1.17 6.83 -6.03
CA VAL A 57 -1.72 7.95 -5.26
C VAL A 57 -0.84 8.20 -4.05
N GLU A 58 -0.37 9.44 -3.91
CA GLU A 58 0.43 9.85 -2.76
C GLU A 58 -0.47 10.57 -1.76
N VAL A 59 -0.48 10.07 -0.53
CA VAL A 59 -1.19 10.69 0.58
C VAL A 59 -0.15 11.29 1.51
N THR A 60 -0.26 12.58 1.78
CA THR A 60 0.70 13.27 2.63
C THR A 60 0.28 13.16 4.10
N SER A 61 1.22 12.77 4.94
CA SER A 61 1.05 12.79 6.38
C SER A 61 1.94 13.86 6.99
N PRO A 62 1.39 14.83 7.75
CA PRO A 62 2.21 15.84 8.43
C PRO A 62 3.00 15.27 9.60
N THR A 63 2.64 14.08 10.04
CA THR A 63 3.31 13.35 11.11
C THR A 63 3.85 12.01 10.56
N ARG A 64 4.45 11.20 11.43
CA ARG A 64 4.91 9.86 11.03
C ARG A 64 3.80 8.81 11.06
N ALA A 65 2.55 9.21 11.26
CA ALA A 65 1.42 8.31 11.26
C ALA A 65 1.16 7.73 9.87
N LEU A 66 0.89 6.45 9.78
CA LEU A 66 0.54 5.76 8.53
C LEU A 66 -0.96 5.51 8.43
N GLY A 67 -1.60 5.20 9.55
CA GLY A 67 -2.98 4.72 9.54
C GLY A 67 -4.00 5.78 9.15
N ARG A 68 -3.96 6.95 9.78
CA ARG A 68 -4.93 8.02 9.53
C ARG A 68 -4.94 8.53 8.09
N PRO A 69 -3.78 8.78 7.45
CA PRO A 69 -3.79 9.23 6.07
C PRO A 69 -4.45 8.21 5.13
N VAL A 70 -4.16 6.94 5.31
CA VAL A 70 -4.76 5.88 4.48
C VAL A 70 -6.24 5.73 4.76
N SER A 71 -6.66 5.70 6.03
CA SER A 71 -8.07 5.58 6.37
C SER A 71 -8.88 6.78 5.90
N GLY A 72 -8.32 7.99 5.97
CA GLY A 72 -8.94 9.20 5.42
C GLY A 72 -9.15 9.11 3.93
N TYR A 73 -8.15 8.66 3.19
CA TYR A 73 -8.26 8.46 1.75
C TYR A 73 -9.32 7.40 1.39
N VAL A 74 -9.34 6.28 2.10
CA VAL A 74 -10.34 5.22 1.90
C VAL A 74 -11.75 5.75 2.17
N ARG A 75 -11.91 6.56 3.20
CA ARG A 75 -13.18 7.20 3.52
C ARG A 75 -13.65 8.10 2.38
N GLU A 76 -12.76 8.90 1.81
CA GLU A 76 -13.08 9.75 0.65
C GLU A 76 -13.46 8.91 -0.56
N LEU A 77 -12.75 7.84 -0.85
CA LEU A 77 -13.09 6.92 -1.95
C LEU A 77 -14.47 6.33 -1.78
N THR A 78 -14.80 5.89 -0.58
CA THR A 78 -16.10 5.31 -0.27
C THR A 78 -17.23 6.33 -0.45
N ALA A 79 -17.01 7.57 0.00
CA ALA A 79 -17.97 8.63 -0.13
C ALA A 79 -18.20 9.07 -1.59
N THR A 80 -17.12 9.06 -2.38
CA THR A 80 -17.18 9.45 -3.81
C THR A 80 -17.78 8.35 -4.68
N ASN A 81 -17.67 7.10 -4.27
CA ASN A 81 -18.14 5.93 -5.01
C ASN A 81 -19.09 5.09 -4.14
N PRO A 82 -20.29 5.59 -3.82
CA PRO A 82 -21.18 4.93 -2.85
C PRO A 82 -21.68 3.57 -3.30
N ASP A 83 -21.71 3.33 -4.61
CA ASP A 83 -22.17 2.05 -5.17
C ASP A 83 -21.06 1.04 -5.34
N ALA A 84 -19.81 1.42 -5.08
CA ALA A 84 -18.66 0.54 -5.21
C ALA A 84 -18.25 -0.06 -3.86
N GLN A 85 -17.88 -1.33 -3.87
CA GLN A 85 -17.26 -1.95 -2.71
C GLN A 85 -15.77 -1.63 -2.72
N VAL A 86 -15.30 -0.90 -1.73
CA VAL A 86 -13.89 -0.58 -1.58
C VAL A 86 -13.22 -1.71 -0.78
N THR A 87 -12.17 -2.28 -1.36
CA THR A 87 -11.35 -3.29 -0.69
C THR A 87 -9.92 -2.75 -0.57
N VAL A 88 -9.40 -2.74 0.64
CA VAL A 88 -8.02 -2.35 0.91
C VAL A 88 -7.16 -3.60 0.98
N LEU A 89 -6.26 -3.75 0.01
CA LEU A 89 -5.33 -4.87 -0.02
C LEU A 89 -4.03 -4.44 0.64
N ILE A 90 -3.64 -5.18 1.67
CA ILE A 90 -2.41 -4.95 2.40
C ILE A 90 -1.50 -6.16 2.18
N PRO A 91 -0.44 -6.01 1.39
CA PRO A 91 0.48 -7.11 1.16
C PRO A 91 1.37 -7.33 2.37
N GLU A 92 1.55 -8.59 2.71
CA GLU A 92 2.44 -9.02 3.79
C GLU A 92 3.38 -10.09 3.26
N THR A 93 4.56 -10.19 3.85
CA THR A 93 5.47 -11.29 3.59
C THR A 93 5.31 -12.36 4.65
N GLU A 94 5.54 -13.62 4.28
CA GLU A 94 5.66 -14.67 5.28
C GLU A 94 6.79 -14.32 6.26
N PRO A 95 6.66 -14.69 7.54
CA PRO A 95 7.74 -14.48 8.50
C PRO A 95 9.04 -15.03 7.95
N ALA A 96 9.96 -14.15 7.69
CA ALA A 96 11.25 -14.48 7.18
C ALA A 96 12.30 -14.06 8.20
N ARG A 97 13.50 -14.57 8.00
CA ARG A 97 14.62 -14.31 8.90
C ARG A 97 15.09 -12.86 8.94
N LEU A 98 14.56 -12.00 8.05
CA LEU A 98 15.01 -10.62 7.92
C LEU A 98 14.09 -9.66 8.68
N TRP A 99 14.68 -8.87 9.55
CA TRP A 99 14.02 -7.85 10.34
C TRP A 99 13.20 -6.85 9.52
N GLN A 100 13.68 -6.52 8.33
CA GLN A 100 13.01 -5.58 7.43
C GLN A 100 11.62 -6.04 7.03
N ARG A 101 11.43 -7.35 6.84
CA ARG A 101 10.12 -7.92 6.49
C ARG A 101 9.15 -7.85 7.66
N ILE A 102 9.64 -8.04 8.88
CA ILE A 102 8.84 -7.92 10.10
C ILE A 102 8.33 -6.49 10.24
N LEU A 103 9.21 -5.49 10.04
CA LEU A 103 8.84 -4.07 10.11
C LEU A 103 7.79 -3.71 9.04
N GLN A 104 7.91 -4.24 7.85
CA GLN A 104 6.94 -4.02 6.78
C GLN A 104 5.56 -4.58 7.14
N ASN A 105 5.51 -5.77 7.73
CA ASN A 105 4.26 -6.36 8.18
C ASN A 105 3.61 -5.56 9.31
N GLN A 106 4.41 -4.97 10.20
CA GLN A 106 3.92 -4.08 11.25
C GLN A 106 3.27 -2.82 10.68
N ARG A 107 3.84 -2.23 9.63
CA ARG A 107 3.25 -1.07 8.94
C ARG A 107 1.91 -1.44 8.35
N GLY A 108 1.81 -2.58 7.70
CA GLY A 108 0.55 -3.09 7.18
C GLY A 108 -0.51 -3.29 8.26
N ALA A 109 -0.11 -3.81 9.42
CA ALA A 109 -1.01 -3.99 10.55
C ALA A 109 -1.57 -2.66 11.08
N VAL A 110 -0.75 -1.61 11.14
CA VAL A 110 -1.17 -0.26 11.55
C VAL A 110 -2.22 0.29 10.57
N VAL A 111 -1.98 0.15 9.27
CA VAL A 111 -2.92 0.59 8.24
C VAL A 111 -4.23 -0.20 8.35
N ALA A 112 -4.17 -1.52 8.47
CA ALA A 112 -5.35 -2.37 8.61
C ALA A 112 -6.20 -1.97 9.80
N HIS A 113 -5.57 -1.73 10.94
CA HIS A 113 -6.26 -1.31 12.15
C HIS A 113 -6.99 0.03 11.97
N ALA A 114 -6.33 1.01 11.38
CA ALA A 114 -6.92 2.33 11.15
C ALA A 114 -8.10 2.25 10.17
N VAL A 115 -7.96 1.53 9.08
CA VAL A 115 -9.04 1.36 8.09
C VAL A 115 -10.23 0.66 8.72
N ARG A 116 -10.00 -0.38 9.51
CA ARG A 116 -11.08 -1.12 10.18
C ARG A 116 -11.80 -0.27 11.21
N ARG A 117 -11.07 0.57 11.94
CA ARG A 117 -11.64 1.46 12.95
C ARG A 117 -12.46 2.58 12.32
N ASP A 118 -11.97 3.18 11.23
CA ASP A 118 -12.48 4.43 10.69
C ASP A 118 -13.41 4.25 9.49
N THR A 119 -13.44 3.07 8.87
CA THR A 119 -14.23 2.81 7.65
C THR A 119 -14.91 1.44 7.68
N ASP A 120 -15.88 1.27 6.78
CA ASP A 120 -16.53 -0.02 6.53
C ASP A 120 -15.92 -0.77 5.33
N ALA A 121 -14.79 -0.33 4.82
CA ALA A 121 -14.12 -0.99 3.71
C ALA A 121 -13.68 -2.40 4.10
N VAL A 122 -13.68 -3.28 3.11
CA VAL A 122 -13.18 -4.65 3.28
C VAL A 122 -11.65 -4.60 3.32
N ILE A 123 -11.07 -5.29 4.28
CA ILE A 123 -9.62 -5.38 4.41
C ILE A 123 -9.19 -6.77 4.00
N CYS A 124 -8.28 -6.82 3.04
CA CYS A 124 -7.68 -8.05 2.55
C CYS A 124 -6.17 -8.02 2.84
N ARG A 125 -5.76 -8.80 3.83
CA ARG A 125 -4.34 -8.94 4.16
C ARG A 125 -3.84 -10.21 3.48
N LEU A 126 -3.08 -10.03 2.40
CA LEU A 126 -2.53 -11.14 1.63
C LEU A 126 -1.08 -11.37 1.98
N ARG A 127 -0.79 -12.58 2.39
CA ARG A 127 0.59 -12.98 2.70
C ARG A 127 1.20 -13.67 1.51
N PHE A 128 2.31 -13.11 1.03
CA PHE A 128 3.03 -13.63 -0.12
C PHE A 128 4.32 -14.30 0.33
N ARG A 129 4.62 -15.42 -0.29
CA ARG A 129 5.93 -16.04 -0.14
C ARG A 129 6.87 -15.40 -1.16
N ILE A 130 7.82 -14.61 -0.66
CA ILE A 130 8.87 -14.04 -1.48
C ILE A 130 10.11 -14.91 -1.28
N THR A 131 10.46 -15.64 -2.31
CA THR A 131 11.71 -16.38 -2.32
C THR A 131 12.80 -15.44 -2.82
N ASP A 132 13.85 -15.30 -2.01
CA ASP A 132 15.07 -14.65 -2.46
C ASP A 132 15.81 -15.64 -3.36
N GLU A 133 15.36 -15.74 -4.60
CA GLU A 133 16.17 -16.46 -5.57
C GLU A 133 17.37 -15.59 -5.88
N VAL A 134 18.46 -15.94 -5.27
CA VAL A 134 19.76 -15.40 -5.62
C VAL A 134 20.15 -16.03 -6.94
N LYS A 135 20.13 -15.22 -7.95
CA LYS A 135 20.73 -15.61 -9.21
C LYS A 135 22.10 -15.00 -9.33
#